data_787bcac4f06afc5d8c7202135d7ff03d
#
_entry.id   787bcac4f06afc5d8c7202135d7ff03d
#
_cell.length_a   1.000
_cell.length_b   1.000
_cell.length_c   1.000
_cell.angle_alpha   90.00
_cell.angle_beta   90.00
_cell.angle_gamma   90.00
#
_symmetry.space_group_name_H-M   'P 1'
#
loop_
_entity.id
_entity.type
_entity.pdbx_description
1 polymer ?
#
loop_
_entity_poly.entity_id
_entity_poly.type
_entity_poly.pdbx_seq_one_letter_code
_entity_poly.pdbx_strand_id
1 'polypeptide(L)'
;MSDIRTEARPASFFDLYSRGDASPDDIDDFVERWRDDREPWAREISLEDYLGLRQDEYQVWVYDPEALPSILEARRSKRPLRAIMVERLDGLVAAARPRDATIVKGLRTWLAGQVDE
;
A
#
# COMPACT_ATOMS: atom_id res chain seq x y z
N MET A 1 -31.65 6.17 -0.82
CA MET A 1 -31.19 6.41 -0.97
C MET A 1 -30.32 6.62 -1.14
N SER A 2 -30.02 6.42 -1.04
CA SER A 2 -29.17 6.63 -1.12
C SER A 2 -28.43 7.00 -1.64
N ASP A 3 -28.25 7.19 -1.95
CA ASP A 3 -27.57 7.71 -2.48
C ASP A 3 -26.58 8.14 -2.46
N ILE A 4 -26.60 8.28 -2.10
CA ILE A 4 -25.59 8.62 -1.82
C ILE A 4 -24.55 8.25 -2.41
N ARG A 5 -24.48 7.34 -2.75
CA ARG A 5 -23.63 6.97 -3.39
C ARG A 5 -23.35 7.45 -4.46
N THR A 6 -24.04 8.00 -4.82
CA THR A 6 -23.87 8.54 -5.98
C THR A 6 -22.77 9.33 -6.07
N GLU A 7 -22.48 10.08 -5.19
CA GLU A 7 -21.34 10.79 -5.33
C GLU A 7 -20.25 9.97 -4.93
N ALA A 8 -20.50 8.77 -4.74
CA ALA A 8 -19.46 7.86 -4.31
C ALA A 8 -18.39 7.72 -5.36
N ARG A 9 -17.19 7.71 -4.92
CA ARG A 9 -16.07 7.44 -5.79
C ARG A 9 -16.05 5.97 -6.16
N PRO A 10 -15.40 5.62 -7.28
CA PRO A 10 -15.19 4.22 -7.59
C PRO A 10 -14.37 3.56 -6.47
N ALA A 11 -14.48 2.25 -6.36
CA ALA A 11 -13.69 1.52 -5.40
C ALA A 11 -12.22 1.80 -5.63
N SER A 12 -11.46 1.97 -4.55
CA SER A 12 -10.03 2.21 -4.66
C SER A 12 -9.33 0.94 -5.11
N PHE A 13 -8.06 1.10 -5.52
CA PHE A 13 -7.25 -0.07 -5.85
C PHE A 13 -7.25 -1.07 -4.71
N PHE A 14 -7.01 -0.60 -3.48
CA PHE A 14 -6.89 -1.52 -2.37
C PHE A 14 -8.21 -2.21 -2.04
N ASP A 15 -9.33 -1.52 -2.25
CA ASP A 15 -10.64 -2.16 -2.10
C ASP A 15 -10.80 -3.31 -3.07
N LEU A 16 -10.43 -3.08 -4.33
CA LEU A 16 -10.53 -4.13 -5.34
C LEU A 16 -9.58 -5.27 -5.05
N TYR A 17 -8.36 -4.94 -4.65
CA TYR A 17 -7.36 -5.94 -4.34
C TYR A 17 -7.80 -6.81 -3.17
N SER A 18 -8.37 -6.20 -2.14
CA SER A 18 -8.78 -6.96 -0.96
C SER A 18 -9.95 -7.89 -1.25
N ARG A 19 -10.74 -7.58 -2.28
CA ARG A 19 -11.86 -8.45 -2.67
C ARG A 19 -11.46 -9.49 -3.71
N GLY A 20 -10.22 -9.46 -4.17
CA GLY A 20 -9.78 -10.36 -5.21
C GLY A 20 -10.08 -9.89 -6.63
N ASP A 21 -10.49 -8.64 -6.78
CA ASP A 21 -10.85 -8.08 -8.09
C ASP A 21 -9.70 -7.35 -8.75
N ALA A 22 -8.56 -7.25 -8.10
CA ALA A 22 -7.36 -6.68 -8.68
C ALA A 22 -6.16 -7.42 -8.13
N SER A 23 -5.06 -7.39 -8.87
CA SER A 23 -3.82 -8.02 -8.42
C SER A 23 -2.82 -6.93 -8.03
N PRO A 24 -1.77 -7.29 -7.30
CA PRO A 24 -0.75 -6.28 -6.94
C PRO A 24 -0.17 -5.56 -8.15
N ASP A 25 -0.06 -6.23 -9.29
CA ASP A 25 0.50 -5.61 -10.48
C ASP A 25 -0.39 -4.51 -11.05
N ASP A 26 -1.67 -4.53 -10.73
CA ASP A 26 -2.58 -3.53 -11.25
C ASP A 26 -2.38 -2.15 -10.63
N ILE A 27 -1.60 -2.06 -9.56
CA ILE A 27 -1.42 -0.78 -8.87
C ILE A 27 -0.80 0.27 -9.78
N ASP A 28 0.08 -0.14 -10.68
CA ASP A 28 0.72 0.81 -11.59
C ASP A 28 -0.30 1.45 -12.52
N ASP A 29 -1.29 0.69 -12.95
CA ASP A 29 -2.35 1.25 -13.79
C ASP A 29 -3.15 2.28 -13.02
N PHE A 30 -3.39 2.05 -11.74
CA PHE A 30 -4.11 3.01 -10.92
C PHE A 30 -3.31 4.27 -10.69
N VAL A 31 -1.99 4.15 -10.52
CA VAL A 31 -1.12 5.32 -10.38
C VAL A 31 -1.18 6.16 -11.65
N GLU A 32 -1.14 5.52 -12.82
CA GLU A 32 -1.21 6.24 -14.08
C GLU A 32 -2.56 6.94 -14.24
N ARG A 33 -3.63 6.28 -13.87
CA ARG A 33 -4.95 6.90 -13.95
C ARG A 33 -5.04 8.12 -13.05
N TRP A 34 -4.51 8.02 -11.84
CA TRP A 34 -4.54 9.17 -10.93
C TRP A 34 -3.79 10.35 -11.54
N ARG A 35 -2.64 10.08 -12.13
CA ARG A 35 -1.82 11.12 -12.73
C ARG A 35 -2.52 11.78 -13.91
N ASP A 36 -3.20 10.95 -14.72
CA ASP A 36 -3.79 11.42 -15.97
C ASP A 36 -5.29 11.70 -15.88
N ASP A 37 -5.90 11.41 -14.75
CA ASP A 37 -7.34 11.47 -14.62
C ASP A 37 -7.83 12.89 -14.66
N ARG A 38 -8.94 13.08 -15.34
CA ARG A 38 -9.57 14.38 -15.42
C ARG A 38 -10.73 14.55 -14.46
N GLU A 39 -11.07 13.50 -13.73
CA GLU A 39 -12.16 13.58 -12.78
C GLU A 39 -11.79 14.57 -11.68
N PRO A 40 -12.66 15.52 -11.36
CA PRO A 40 -12.31 16.50 -10.34
C PRO A 40 -11.96 15.90 -8.99
N TRP A 41 -12.66 14.83 -8.58
CA TRP A 41 -12.39 14.24 -7.26
C TRP A 41 -10.98 13.66 -7.20
N ALA A 42 -10.48 13.12 -8.31
CA ALA A 42 -9.15 12.52 -8.33
C ALA A 42 -8.05 13.56 -8.18
N ARG A 43 -8.32 14.78 -8.64
CA ARG A 43 -7.33 15.83 -8.55
C ARG A 43 -7.20 16.40 -7.16
N GLU A 44 -8.21 16.17 -6.32
CA GLU A 44 -8.26 16.79 -5.01
C GLU A 44 -7.79 15.87 -3.90
N ILE A 45 -7.41 14.65 -4.22
CA ILE A 45 -6.96 13.72 -3.19
C ILE A 45 -5.53 13.29 -3.48
N SER A 46 -4.87 12.83 -2.44
CA SER A 46 -3.50 12.34 -2.58
C SER A 46 -3.50 10.98 -3.28
N LEU A 47 -2.34 10.57 -3.76
CA LEU A 47 -2.21 9.27 -4.38
C LEU A 47 -2.53 8.16 -3.40
N GLU A 48 -2.07 8.26 -2.16
CA GLU A 48 -2.36 7.22 -1.19
C GLU A 48 -3.86 7.10 -0.94
N ASP A 49 -4.59 8.21 -0.89
CA ASP A 49 -6.04 8.14 -0.75
C ASP A 49 -6.69 7.53 -1.98
N TYR A 50 -6.19 7.88 -3.15
CA TYR A 50 -6.73 7.33 -4.39
C TYR A 50 -6.53 5.82 -4.44
N LEU A 51 -5.38 5.34 -3.96
CA LEU A 51 -5.09 3.92 -3.95
C LEU A 51 -5.77 3.19 -2.79
N GLY A 52 -6.26 3.92 -1.79
CA GLY A 52 -6.89 3.32 -0.64
C GLY A 52 -5.91 2.86 0.42
N LEU A 53 -4.71 3.44 0.43
CA LEU A 53 -3.68 3.11 1.40
C LEU A 53 -3.62 4.18 2.48
N ARG A 54 -3.36 3.76 3.71
CA ARG A 54 -3.07 4.70 4.77
C ARG A 54 -1.66 5.25 4.56
N GLN A 55 -1.33 6.32 5.24
CA GLN A 55 -0.03 6.95 5.05
C GLN A 55 1.12 5.99 5.34
N ASP A 56 1.04 5.24 6.44
CA ASP A 56 2.11 4.30 6.77
C ASP A 56 2.19 3.17 5.74
N GLU A 57 1.05 2.72 5.25
CA GLU A 57 1.03 1.68 4.22
C GLU A 57 1.63 2.18 2.91
N TYR A 58 1.31 3.41 2.55
CA TYR A 58 1.86 4.00 1.35
C TYR A 58 3.38 4.11 1.45
N GLN A 59 3.88 4.52 2.61
CA GLN A 59 5.32 4.63 2.82
C GLN A 59 6.01 3.28 2.67
N VAL A 60 5.41 2.24 3.23
CA VAL A 60 5.95 0.89 3.08
C VAL A 60 5.99 0.49 1.60
N TRP A 61 4.90 0.77 0.88
CA TRP A 61 4.84 0.41 -0.53
C TRP A 61 5.91 1.14 -1.35
N VAL A 62 6.19 2.39 -1.00
CA VAL A 62 7.23 3.14 -1.71
C VAL A 62 8.61 2.48 -1.53
N TYR A 63 8.91 2.02 -0.31
CA TYR A 63 10.18 1.35 -0.07
C TYR A 63 10.20 -0.07 -0.63
N ASP A 64 9.04 -0.74 -0.63
CA ASP A 64 8.96 -2.15 -0.97
C ASP A 64 7.71 -2.38 -1.83
N PRO A 65 7.86 -2.23 -3.16
CA PRO A 65 6.69 -2.40 -4.03
C PRO A 65 6.04 -3.78 -3.95
N GLU A 66 6.74 -4.77 -3.40
CA GLU A 66 6.19 -6.11 -3.26
C GLU A 66 5.52 -6.34 -1.91
N ALA A 67 5.30 -5.27 -1.14
CA ALA A 67 4.74 -5.42 0.19
C ALA A 67 3.22 -5.46 0.23
N LEU A 68 2.54 -5.31 -0.91
CA LEU A 68 1.07 -5.27 -0.91
C LEU A 68 0.45 -6.48 -0.23
N PRO A 69 0.92 -7.71 -0.47
CA PRO A 69 0.33 -8.84 0.27
C PRO A 69 0.52 -8.72 1.77
N SER A 70 1.64 -8.18 2.22
CA SER A 70 1.88 -7.98 3.65
C SER A 70 0.95 -6.94 4.25
N ILE A 71 0.69 -5.85 3.51
CA ILE A 71 -0.25 -4.82 3.94
C ILE A 71 -1.65 -5.42 4.07
N LEU A 72 -2.05 -6.23 3.09
CA LEU A 72 -3.35 -6.88 3.14
C LEU A 72 -3.43 -7.84 4.33
N GLU A 73 -2.36 -8.58 4.57
CA GLU A 73 -2.31 -9.51 5.70
C GLU A 73 -2.50 -8.76 7.02
N ALA A 74 -1.83 -7.62 7.17
CA ALA A 74 -1.96 -6.83 8.39
C ALA A 74 -3.40 -6.40 8.61
N ARG A 75 -4.09 -5.96 7.54
CA ARG A 75 -5.48 -5.54 7.67
C ARG A 75 -6.40 -6.70 8.02
N ARG A 76 -6.21 -7.83 7.35
CA ARG A 76 -7.09 -8.99 7.55
C ARG A 76 -6.91 -9.62 8.93
N SER A 77 -5.67 -9.68 9.40
CA SER A 77 -5.37 -10.30 10.68
C SER A 77 -5.52 -9.31 11.83
N LYS A 78 -5.72 -8.03 11.52
CA LYS A 78 -5.82 -6.95 12.50
C LYS A 78 -4.55 -6.84 13.33
N ARG A 79 -3.42 -7.20 12.74
CA ARG A 79 -2.12 -7.05 13.36
C ARG A 79 -1.52 -5.71 12.93
N PRO A 80 -0.71 -5.08 13.78
CA PRO A 80 -0.05 -3.83 13.38
C PRO A 80 0.82 -4.06 12.16
N LEU A 81 0.78 -3.10 11.23
CA LEU A 81 1.61 -3.19 10.04
C LEU A 81 3.07 -3.34 10.41
N ARG A 82 3.51 -2.64 11.46
CA ARG A 82 4.89 -2.72 11.90
C ARG A 82 5.29 -4.15 12.22
N ALA A 83 4.43 -4.89 12.91
CA ALA A 83 4.76 -6.27 13.26
C ALA A 83 4.90 -7.16 12.03
N ILE A 84 4.00 -6.98 11.06
CA ILE A 84 4.06 -7.75 9.83
C ILE A 84 5.34 -7.40 9.05
N MET A 85 5.71 -6.12 9.03
CA MET A 85 6.89 -5.72 8.27
C MET A 85 8.19 -6.16 8.94
N VAL A 86 8.21 -6.29 10.27
CA VAL A 86 9.36 -6.87 10.94
C VAL A 86 9.56 -8.30 10.46
N GLU A 87 8.49 -9.07 10.39
CA GLU A 87 8.56 -10.44 9.92
C GLU A 87 9.04 -10.51 8.46
N ARG A 88 8.53 -9.60 7.64
CA ARG A 88 8.97 -9.57 6.25
C ARG A 88 10.46 -9.22 6.14
N LEU A 89 10.90 -8.24 6.92
CA LEU A 89 12.31 -7.85 6.90
C LEU A 89 13.20 -9.02 7.33
N ASP A 90 12.80 -9.72 8.39
CA ASP A 90 13.55 -10.88 8.85
C ASP A 90 13.68 -11.92 7.75
N GLY A 91 12.60 -12.16 7.01
CA GLY A 91 12.64 -13.11 5.91
C GLY A 91 13.55 -12.68 4.78
N LEU A 92 13.54 -11.39 4.45
CA LEU A 92 14.41 -10.87 3.40
C LEU A 92 15.88 -10.96 3.80
N VAL A 93 16.17 -10.64 5.06
CA VAL A 93 17.54 -10.71 5.56
C VAL A 93 18.01 -12.17 5.56
N ALA A 94 17.16 -13.09 6.01
CA ALA A 94 17.52 -14.50 6.04
C ALA A 94 17.77 -15.07 4.64
N ALA A 95 17.00 -14.60 3.64
CA ALA A 95 17.19 -15.06 2.27
C ALA A 95 18.46 -14.49 1.65
N ALA A 96 18.90 -13.33 2.11
CA ALA A 96 20.17 -12.71 1.73
C ALA A 96 20.35 -12.57 0.22
N ARG A 97 19.27 -12.24 -0.49
CA ARG A 97 19.36 -12.04 -1.94
C ARG A 97 19.84 -10.63 -2.24
N PRO A 98 20.89 -10.49 -3.07
CA PRO A 98 21.43 -9.16 -3.37
C PRO A 98 20.38 -8.20 -3.94
N ARG A 99 19.44 -8.70 -4.73
CA ARG A 99 18.43 -7.84 -5.34
C ARG A 99 17.51 -7.19 -4.31
N ASP A 100 17.47 -7.73 -3.10
CA ASP A 100 16.60 -7.20 -2.05
C ASP A 100 17.30 -6.18 -1.17
N ALA A 101 18.57 -5.87 -1.43
CA ALA A 101 19.34 -4.98 -0.56
C ALA A 101 18.69 -3.61 -0.38
N THR A 102 18.19 -3.04 -1.46
CA THR A 102 17.53 -1.73 -1.40
C THR A 102 16.26 -1.79 -0.58
N ILE A 103 15.48 -2.85 -0.76
CA ILE A 103 14.25 -3.03 0.00
C ILE A 103 14.57 -3.18 1.49
N VAL A 104 15.58 -4.00 1.82
CA VAL A 104 15.98 -4.19 3.22
C VAL A 104 16.35 -2.86 3.85
N LYS A 105 17.15 -2.06 3.14
CA LYS A 105 17.56 -0.76 3.65
C LYS A 105 16.35 0.15 3.86
N GLY A 106 15.45 0.18 2.89
CA GLY A 106 14.25 1.01 2.99
C GLY A 106 13.36 0.61 4.14
N LEU A 107 13.14 -0.68 4.33
CA LEU A 107 12.30 -1.17 5.42
C LEU A 107 12.92 -0.87 6.78
N ARG A 108 14.24 -0.98 6.90
CA ARG A 108 14.90 -0.59 8.15
C ARG A 108 14.68 0.87 8.46
N THR A 109 14.79 1.72 7.45
CA THR A 109 14.54 3.15 7.61
C THR A 109 13.11 3.41 8.05
N TRP A 110 12.16 2.76 7.41
CA TRP A 110 10.75 2.93 7.75
C TRP A 110 10.48 2.47 9.18
N LEU A 111 11.01 1.30 9.55
CA LEU A 111 10.80 0.77 10.89
C LEU A 111 11.40 1.67 11.96
N ALA A 112 12.57 2.25 11.68
CA ALA A 112 13.19 3.17 12.62
C ALA A 112 12.30 4.38 12.87
N GLY A 113 11.61 4.86 11.83
CA GLY A 113 10.69 5.98 11.98
C GLY A 113 9.42 5.65 12.74
N GLN A 114 9.09 4.38 12.90
CA GLN A 114 7.89 3.95 13.60
C GLN A 114 8.12 3.74 15.10
N VAL A 115 9.35 3.79 15.50
CA VAL A 115 9.66 3.47 16.85
C VAL A 115 9.28 4.48 17.84
N ASP A 116 9.16 5.59 17.64
CA ASP A 116 8.99 6.60 18.56
C ASP A 116 7.90 6.86 19.09
N GLU A 117 7.79 7.08 19.54
CA GLU A 117 6.93 7.45 20.04
C GLU A 117 6.78 7.56 20.69
#